data_52427fb7cdb5280424da779ba7e12a13
#
_entry.id   52427fb7cdb5280424da779ba7e12a13
#
_cell.length_a   1.000
_cell.length_b   1.000
_cell.length_c   1.000
_cell.angle_alpha   90.00
_cell.angle_beta   90.00
_cell.angle_gamma   90.00
#
_symmetry.space_group_name_H-M   'P 1'
#
loop_
_entity.id
_entity.type
_entity.pdbx_description
1 polymer ?
#
loop_
_entity_poly.entity_id
_entity_poly.type
_entity_poly.pdbx_seq_one_letter_code
_entity_poly.pdbx_strand_id
1 'polypeptide(L)'
;MLLDKINNLITEIDSLHADTVEQIEALRLKYLSKKGEISALMTDFRSVAPEQKKAIGIKINELKQLAFDKINGLRNQLETSDDKEYLSDLTRTPYPTPLGTRHPLSIVKNEIVEIFQRMGFTLADGPEVEDDLHIFTKMNFAADHPARDMQDTFFVEESALKDVTKNILLRSHTSSVQARVMEKQQPPIRVICPGRVYRNEAITARAHCFFHQIEGLYIDENVSFTDLKQVMLTFAQEMFGPDTKIRLRPSYFPFTEPSAEMDISCHICGGVGCGFCKHTGWVEILGCGMVDPNVLELCGIDSKKYSGYAFGLGVERITNLKYQVSDLRMFSENDKRFLEEFTAAN
;
A
#
# COMPACT_ATOMS: atom_id res chain seq x y z
N MET A 1 -10.72 -18.24 -75.40
CA MET A 1 -11.96 -18.68 -74.70
C MET A 1 -11.80 -18.91 -73.19
N LEU A 2 -11.07 -19.97 -72.66
CA LEU A 2 -11.02 -20.21 -71.21
C LEU A 2 -10.14 -19.19 -70.44
N LEU A 3 -9.02 -18.76 -71.00
CA LEU A 3 -8.19 -17.67 -70.45
C LEU A 3 -8.94 -16.34 -70.36
N ASP A 4 -9.75 -16.01 -71.31
CA ASP A 4 -10.56 -14.77 -71.30
C ASP A 4 -11.59 -14.81 -70.17
N LYS A 5 -12.22 -15.97 -69.96
CA LYS A 5 -13.14 -16.16 -68.79
C LYS A 5 -12.42 -15.97 -67.46
N ILE A 6 -11.21 -16.51 -67.29
CA ILE A 6 -10.42 -16.36 -66.08
C ILE A 6 -10.06 -14.89 -65.86
N ASN A 7 -9.57 -14.18 -66.88
CA ASN A 7 -9.19 -12.77 -66.74
C ASN A 7 -10.41 -11.88 -66.43
N ASN A 8 -11.58 -12.16 -67.00
CA ASN A 8 -12.81 -11.44 -66.69
C ASN A 8 -13.24 -11.66 -65.24
N LEU A 9 -13.14 -12.90 -64.71
CA LEU A 9 -13.43 -13.20 -63.32
C LEU A 9 -12.45 -12.57 -62.36
N ILE A 10 -11.15 -12.46 -62.71
CA ILE A 10 -10.16 -11.73 -61.93
C ILE A 10 -10.59 -10.26 -61.76
N THR A 11 -10.96 -9.59 -62.89
CA THR A 11 -11.39 -8.19 -62.85
C THR A 11 -12.67 -8.01 -62.03
N GLU A 12 -13.62 -8.96 -62.16
CA GLU A 12 -14.90 -8.93 -61.43
C GLU A 12 -14.63 -9.08 -59.91
N ILE A 13 -13.78 -10.03 -59.51
CA ILE A 13 -13.44 -10.28 -58.09
C ILE A 13 -12.70 -9.10 -57.46
N ASP A 14 -11.80 -8.45 -58.20
CA ASP A 14 -11.09 -7.27 -57.69
C ASP A 14 -12.03 -6.09 -57.40
N SER A 15 -13.11 -5.96 -58.18
CA SER A 15 -14.12 -4.89 -58.03
C SER A 15 -15.21 -5.18 -57.01
N LEU A 16 -15.17 -6.35 -56.32
CA LEU A 16 -16.18 -6.72 -55.33
C LEU A 16 -16.21 -5.80 -54.12
N HIS A 17 -17.40 -5.37 -53.75
CA HIS A 17 -17.73 -4.67 -52.52
C HIS A 17 -18.87 -5.38 -51.79
N ALA A 18 -18.88 -5.33 -50.49
CA ALA A 18 -19.98 -5.87 -49.67
C ALA A 18 -20.06 -5.06 -48.38
N ASP A 19 -21.26 -4.65 -48.01
CA ASP A 19 -21.55 -3.81 -46.84
C ASP A 19 -22.26 -4.61 -45.73
N THR A 20 -22.62 -5.88 -46.00
CA THR A 20 -23.25 -6.76 -44.98
C THR A 20 -22.70 -8.17 -45.04
N VAL A 21 -22.83 -8.88 -43.90
CA VAL A 21 -22.38 -10.28 -43.76
C VAL A 21 -23.09 -11.21 -44.72
N GLU A 22 -24.42 -10.96 -45.01
CA GLU A 22 -25.20 -11.74 -45.96
C GLU A 22 -24.67 -11.59 -47.38
N GLN A 23 -24.23 -10.38 -47.76
CA GLN A 23 -23.62 -10.13 -49.08
C GLN A 23 -22.30 -10.86 -49.23
N ILE A 24 -21.45 -10.87 -48.19
CA ILE A 24 -20.18 -11.62 -48.18
C ILE A 24 -20.42 -13.11 -48.34
N GLU A 25 -21.40 -13.66 -47.65
CA GLU A 25 -21.73 -15.08 -47.74
C GLU A 25 -22.32 -15.42 -49.15
N ALA A 26 -23.11 -14.56 -49.74
CA ALA A 26 -23.59 -14.71 -51.10
C ALA A 26 -22.43 -14.72 -52.11
N LEU A 27 -21.43 -13.82 -51.97
CA LEU A 27 -20.23 -13.80 -52.80
C LEU A 27 -19.38 -15.08 -52.61
N ARG A 28 -19.22 -15.55 -51.36
CA ARG A 28 -18.54 -16.80 -51.08
C ARG A 28 -19.19 -18.01 -51.77
N LEU A 29 -20.52 -18.07 -51.73
CA LEU A 29 -21.27 -19.13 -52.38
C LEU A 29 -21.19 -19.02 -53.90
N LYS A 30 -21.25 -17.81 -54.49
CA LYS A 30 -21.15 -17.57 -55.93
C LYS A 30 -19.81 -18.03 -56.48
N TYR A 31 -18.68 -17.68 -55.84
CA TYR A 31 -17.35 -17.93 -56.42
C TYR A 31 -16.67 -19.18 -55.90
N LEU A 32 -16.73 -19.46 -54.56
CA LEU A 32 -15.91 -20.48 -53.91
C LEU A 32 -16.66 -21.78 -53.57
N SER A 33 -17.97 -21.85 -53.76
CA SER A 33 -18.71 -23.08 -53.44
C SER A 33 -18.42 -24.22 -54.44
N LYS A 34 -18.84 -25.45 -54.11
CA LYS A 34 -18.72 -26.63 -55.00
C LYS A 34 -19.45 -26.46 -56.32
N LYS A 35 -20.47 -25.62 -56.36
CA LYS A 35 -21.26 -25.27 -57.56
C LYS A 35 -20.95 -23.85 -58.03
N GLY A 36 -19.95 -23.18 -57.49
CA GLY A 36 -19.57 -21.82 -57.82
C GLY A 36 -18.82 -21.70 -59.13
N GLU A 37 -18.69 -20.46 -59.60
CA GLU A 37 -18.12 -20.14 -60.92
C GLU A 37 -16.69 -20.62 -61.11
N ILE A 38 -15.84 -20.56 -60.03
CA ILE A 38 -14.47 -21.09 -60.10
C ILE A 38 -14.45 -22.61 -60.22
N SER A 39 -15.41 -23.29 -59.55
CA SER A 39 -15.52 -24.76 -59.64
C SER A 39 -16.03 -25.19 -61.03
N ALA A 40 -16.86 -24.39 -61.71
CA ALA A 40 -17.30 -24.63 -63.08
C ALA A 40 -16.13 -24.56 -64.08
N LEU A 41 -15.17 -23.64 -63.88
CA LEU A 41 -13.96 -23.58 -64.72
C LEU A 41 -13.10 -24.85 -64.60
N MET A 42 -13.13 -25.57 -63.50
CA MET A 42 -12.44 -26.88 -63.38
C MET A 42 -13.04 -27.97 -64.24
N THR A 43 -14.31 -27.86 -64.61
CA THR A 43 -14.96 -28.76 -65.54
C THR A 43 -14.51 -28.47 -66.97
N ASP A 44 -14.45 -27.18 -67.34
CA ASP A 44 -13.95 -26.75 -68.65
C ASP A 44 -12.45 -27.06 -68.81
N PHE A 45 -11.69 -27.00 -67.74
CA PHE A 45 -10.23 -27.31 -67.71
C PHE A 45 -9.93 -28.78 -68.08
N ARG A 46 -10.83 -29.71 -67.89
CA ARG A 46 -10.66 -31.11 -68.28
C ARG A 46 -10.53 -31.31 -69.79
N SER A 47 -11.15 -30.47 -70.55
CA SER A 47 -11.19 -30.48 -72.02
C SER A 47 -10.02 -29.75 -72.69
N VAL A 48 -9.09 -29.14 -71.93
CA VAL A 48 -7.99 -28.36 -72.44
C VAL A 48 -6.83 -29.28 -72.94
N ALA A 49 -6.17 -28.88 -74.02
CA ALA A 49 -5.02 -29.58 -74.57
C ALA A 49 -3.84 -29.71 -73.59
N PRO A 50 -3.11 -30.82 -73.58
CA PRO A 50 -2.06 -31.11 -72.57
C PRO A 50 -0.99 -30.01 -72.42
N GLU A 51 -0.65 -29.35 -73.53
CA GLU A 51 0.39 -28.29 -73.58
C GLU A 51 -0.01 -27.02 -72.83
N GLN A 52 -1.28 -26.70 -72.73
CA GLN A 52 -1.81 -25.51 -72.04
C GLN A 52 -2.30 -25.77 -70.62
N LYS A 53 -2.41 -27.04 -70.20
CA LYS A 53 -2.92 -27.38 -68.87
C LYS A 53 -2.14 -26.77 -67.74
N LYS A 54 -0.79 -26.79 -67.81
CA LYS A 54 0.05 -26.24 -66.71
C LYS A 54 -0.15 -24.76 -66.50
N ALA A 55 -0.21 -23.97 -67.57
CA ALA A 55 -0.39 -22.50 -67.49
C ALA A 55 -1.78 -22.10 -67.02
N ILE A 56 -2.81 -22.79 -67.51
CA ILE A 56 -4.21 -22.53 -67.11
C ILE A 56 -4.47 -23.00 -65.67
N GLY A 57 -3.88 -24.13 -65.24
CA GLY A 57 -4.00 -24.60 -63.87
C GLY A 57 -3.44 -23.62 -62.83
N ILE A 58 -2.28 -22.99 -63.14
CA ILE A 58 -1.67 -21.95 -62.29
C ILE A 58 -2.65 -20.78 -62.16
N LYS A 59 -3.19 -20.28 -63.26
CA LYS A 59 -4.13 -19.14 -63.28
C LYS A 59 -5.45 -19.40 -62.56
N ILE A 60 -5.98 -20.63 -62.61
CA ILE A 60 -7.17 -21.00 -61.85
C ILE A 60 -6.87 -20.99 -60.35
N ASN A 61 -5.67 -21.45 -59.93
CA ASN A 61 -5.26 -21.38 -58.51
C ASN A 61 -5.07 -19.94 -58.04
N GLU A 62 -4.45 -19.10 -58.86
CA GLU A 62 -4.31 -17.66 -58.57
C GLU A 62 -5.66 -16.99 -58.40
N LEU A 63 -6.63 -17.24 -59.31
CA LEU A 63 -7.98 -16.75 -59.23
C LEU A 63 -8.70 -17.21 -57.95
N LYS A 64 -8.53 -18.47 -57.56
CA LYS A 64 -9.15 -19.01 -56.36
C LYS A 64 -8.57 -18.36 -55.11
N GLN A 65 -7.26 -18.16 -55.07
CA GLN A 65 -6.59 -17.47 -53.95
C GLN A 65 -7.05 -16.02 -53.86
N LEU A 66 -7.08 -15.30 -55.00
CA LEU A 66 -7.53 -13.92 -55.05
C LEU A 66 -8.98 -13.76 -54.55
N ALA A 67 -9.89 -14.66 -54.93
CA ALA A 67 -11.26 -14.68 -54.45
C ALA A 67 -11.36 -14.92 -52.94
N PHE A 68 -10.51 -15.84 -52.42
CA PHE A 68 -10.47 -16.14 -51.00
C PHE A 68 -9.95 -14.94 -50.19
N ASP A 69 -8.85 -14.32 -50.62
CA ASP A 69 -8.24 -13.19 -49.93
C ASP A 69 -9.15 -11.94 -49.97
N LYS A 70 -9.81 -11.69 -51.11
CA LYS A 70 -10.75 -10.56 -51.24
C LYS A 70 -11.96 -10.72 -50.33
N ILE A 71 -12.58 -11.90 -50.27
CA ILE A 71 -13.75 -12.17 -49.43
C ILE A 71 -13.39 -12.11 -47.95
N ASN A 72 -12.22 -12.62 -47.54
CA ASN A 72 -11.75 -12.49 -46.17
C ASN A 72 -11.40 -11.05 -45.82
N GLY A 73 -10.80 -10.29 -46.74
CA GLY A 73 -10.54 -8.87 -46.55
C GLY A 73 -11.81 -8.05 -46.28
N LEU A 74 -12.88 -8.30 -47.05
CA LEU A 74 -14.20 -7.68 -46.85
C LEU A 74 -14.81 -8.07 -45.50
N ARG A 75 -14.67 -9.34 -45.09
CA ARG A 75 -15.10 -9.80 -43.76
C ARG A 75 -14.41 -9.10 -42.62
N ASN A 76 -13.08 -9.03 -42.68
CA ASN A 76 -12.28 -8.35 -41.63
C ASN A 76 -12.59 -6.84 -41.56
N GLN A 77 -12.90 -6.21 -42.68
CA GLN A 77 -13.29 -4.79 -42.68
C GLN A 77 -14.63 -4.55 -41.98
N LEU A 78 -15.60 -5.45 -42.09
CA LEU A 78 -16.86 -5.37 -41.36
C LEU A 78 -16.69 -5.65 -39.86
N GLU A 79 -15.90 -6.66 -39.49
CA GLU A 79 -15.60 -7.00 -38.08
C GLU A 79 -14.87 -5.84 -37.36
N THR A 80 -13.95 -5.15 -38.04
CA THR A 80 -13.26 -3.97 -37.47
C THR A 80 -14.13 -2.72 -37.39
N SER A 81 -15.21 -2.61 -38.17
CA SER A 81 -16.15 -1.49 -38.07
C SER A 81 -17.13 -1.64 -36.90
N ASP A 82 -17.57 -2.87 -36.63
CA ASP A 82 -18.46 -3.17 -35.50
C ASP A 82 -17.77 -2.94 -34.15
N ASP A 83 -16.48 -3.29 -34.02
CA ASP A 83 -15.68 -3.02 -32.81
C ASP A 83 -15.47 -1.52 -32.52
N LYS A 84 -15.42 -0.68 -33.55
CA LYS A 84 -15.30 0.77 -33.39
C LYS A 84 -16.59 1.44 -32.91
N GLU A 85 -17.74 0.94 -33.30
CA GLU A 85 -19.02 1.46 -32.84
C GLU A 85 -19.28 1.12 -31.36
N TYR A 86 -18.83 -0.05 -30.90
CA TYR A 86 -19.02 -0.49 -29.51
C TYR A 86 -18.13 0.28 -28.53
N LEU A 87 -16.97 0.78 -28.95
CA LEU A 87 -16.02 1.56 -28.13
C LEU A 87 -16.37 3.05 -28.04
N SER A 88 -17.35 3.55 -28.78
CA SER A 88 -17.57 4.99 -28.93
C SER A 88 -18.80 5.55 -28.24
N ASP A 89 -19.60 4.75 -27.52
CA ASP A 89 -20.72 5.27 -26.72
C ASP A 89 -20.23 5.86 -25.39
N LEU A 90 -19.61 7.02 -25.48
CA LEU A 90 -19.17 7.82 -24.34
C LEU A 90 -20.33 8.48 -23.58
N THR A 91 -21.58 8.30 -24.01
CA THR A 91 -22.77 8.82 -23.34
C THR A 91 -23.29 7.91 -22.24
N ARG A 92 -22.82 6.66 -22.17
CA ARG A 92 -23.19 5.75 -21.09
C ARG A 92 -22.65 6.27 -19.76
N THR A 93 -23.55 6.47 -18.83
CA THR A 93 -23.17 6.80 -17.44
C THR A 93 -22.29 5.66 -16.88
N PRO A 94 -21.09 5.93 -16.42
CA PRO A 94 -20.26 4.90 -15.81
C PRO A 94 -21.01 4.31 -14.62
N TYR A 95 -20.97 2.98 -14.49
CA TYR A 95 -21.50 2.33 -13.29
C TYR A 95 -20.71 2.84 -12.09
N PRO A 96 -21.35 3.44 -11.08
CA PRO A 96 -20.64 3.98 -9.93
C PRO A 96 -19.97 2.82 -9.18
N THR A 97 -18.66 2.69 -9.34
CA THR A 97 -17.87 1.76 -8.52
C THR A 97 -17.56 2.47 -7.21
N PRO A 98 -18.09 2.01 -6.08
CA PRO A 98 -17.76 2.61 -4.79
C PRO A 98 -16.26 2.47 -4.55
N LEU A 99 -15.58 3.59 -4.36
CA LEU A 99 -14.17 3.59 -3.97
C LEU A 99 -14.07 3.07 -2.54
N GLY A 100 -13.10 2.19 -2.30
CA GLY A 100 -12.75 1.77 -0.94
C GLY A 100 -12.18 2.92 -0.12
N THR A 101 -12.12 2.74 1.20
CA THR A 101 -11.52 3.72 2.11
C THR A 101 -10.24 3.15 2.71
N ARG A 102 -9.34 4.03 3.15
CA ARG A 102 -8.22 3.64 4.01
C ARG A 102 -8.69 3.64 5.46
N HIS A 103 -8.20 2.68 6.23
CA HIS A 103 -8.45 2.66 7.67
C HIS A 103 -7.88 3.92 8.34
N PRO A 104 -8.60 4.61 9.26
CA PRO A 104 -8.15 5.87 9.86
C PRO A 104 -6.79 5.77 10.54
N LEU A 105 -6.46 4.65 11.19
CA LEU A 105 -5.12 4.44 11.75
C LEU A 105 -4.03 4.43 10.66
N SER A 106 -4.31 3.87 9.48
CA SER A 106 -3.36 3.87 8.38
C SER A 106 -3.14 5.27 7.81
N ILE A 107 -4.21 6.07 7.73
CA ILE A 107 -4.13 7.46 7.28
C ILE A 107 -3.23 8.26 8.24
N VAL A 108 -3.53 8.21 9.54
CA VAL A 108 -2.77 8.96 10.56
C VAL A 108 -1.35 8.44 10.69
N LYS A 109 -1.13 7.12 10.65
CA LYS A 109 0.22 6.55 10.66
C LYS A 109 1.06 7.06 9.50
N ASN A 110 0.51 7.07 8.28
CA ASN A 110 1.25 7.56 7.11
C ASN A 110 1.57 9.05 7.23
N GLU A 111 0.63 9.87 7.68
CA GLU A 111 0.85 11.30 7.91
C GLU A 111 1.97 11.56 8.94
N ILE A 112 1.97 10.83 10.06
CA ILE A 112 3.04 10.90 11.07
C ILE A 112 4.40 10.52 10.44
N VAL A 113 4.43 9.42 9.68
CA VAL A 113 5.64 8.97 9.00
C VAL A 113 6.16 10.02 8.02
N GLU A 114 5.29 10.62 7.20
CA GLU A 114 5.66 11.67 6.26
C GLU A 114 6.21 12.92 6.94
N ILE A 115 5.63 13.33 8.09
CA ILE A 115 6.13 14.46 8.88
C ILE A 115 7.58 14.18 9.32
N PHE A 116 7.84 13.02 9.92
CA PHE A 116 9.19 12.69 10.39
C PHE A 116 10.19 12.45 9.24
N GLN A 117 9.75 11.90 8.11
CA GLN A 117 10.60 11.74 6.92
C GLN A 117 11.05 13.11 6.37
N ARG A 118 10.17 14.12 6.35
CA ARG A 118 10.55 15.50 5.99
C ARG A 118 11.57 16.10 6.97
N MET A 119 11.59 15.65 8.22
CA MET A 119 12.61 16.03 9.21
C MET A 119 13.90 15.19 9.10
N GLY A 120 14.02 14.29 8.10
CA GLY A 120 15.21 13.48 7.85
C GLY A 120 15.26 12.16 8.63
N PHE A 121 14.15 11.70 9.21
CA PHE A 121 14.08 10.36 9.81
C PHE A 121 13.85 9.30 8.71
N THR A 122 14.50 8.16 8.85
CA THR A 122 14.29 6.97 8.02
C THR A 122 13.43 5.94 8.75
N LEU A 123 12.73 5.07 8.02
CA LEU A 123 11.97 4.00 8.65
C LEU A 123 12.86 2.82 8.99
N ALA A 124 12.66 2.29 10.20
CA ALA A 124 13.21 1.01 10.61
C ALA A 124 12.09 0.07 11.04
N ASP A 125 12.21 -1.19 10.67
CA ASP A 125 11.25 -2.25 11.00
C ASP A 125 11.92 -3.37 11.79
N GLY A 126 11.12 -4.12 12.55
CA GLY A 126 11.58 -5.23 13.36
C GLY A 126 10.45 -6.19 13.72
N PRO A 127 10.80 -7.36 14.30
CA PRO A 127 9.84 -8.41 14.59
C PRO A 127 8.84 -8.01 15.69
N GLU A 128 7.62 -8.53 15.59
CA GLU A 128 6.59 -8.40 16.65
C GLU A 128 6.82 -9.42 17.78
N VAL A 129 7.42 -10.56 17.44
CA VAL A 129 7.84 -11.60 18.39
C VAL A 129 9.29 -11.35 18.74
N GLU A 130 9.56 -11.08 20.00
CA GLU A 130 10.86 -10.60 20.50
C GLU A 130 11.37 -11.42 21.68
N ASP A 131 12.64 -11.22 22.02
CA ASP A 131 13.25 -11.76 23.22
C ASP A 131 13.33 -10.71 24.35
N ASP A 132 13.48 -11.19 25.57
CA ASP A 132 13.68 -10.36 26.78
C ASP A 132 14.86 -9.39 26.67
N LEU A 133 15.91 -9.81 25.95
CA LEU A 133 17.13 -9.00 25.81
C LEU A 133 16.84 -7.66 25.12
N HIS A 134 16.08 -7.68 24.01
CA HIS A 134 15.80 -6.47 23.23
C HIS A 134 14.64 -5.66 23.79
N ILE A 135 13.65 -6.32 24.42
CA ILE A 135 12.50 -5.60 24.99
C ILE A 135 12.86 -4.92 26.32
N PHE A 136 13.57 -5.62 27.20
CA PHE A 136 13.78 -5.14 28.55
C PHE A 136 15.25 -4.84 28.88
N THR A 137 16.13 -5.82 28.71
CA THR A 137 17.50 -5.72 29.21
C THR A 137 18.25 -4.57 28.53
N LYS A 138 18.22 -4.46 27.20
CA LYS A 138 18.87 -3.37 26.45
C LYS A 138 18.20 -2.02 26.63
N MET A 139 16.95 -2.03 27.05
CA MET A 139 16.18 -0.83 27.39
C MET A 139 16.31 -0.44 28.87
N ASN A 140 17.36 -0.93 29.55
CA ASN A 140 17.68 -0.56 30.92
C ASN A 140 16.60 -0.88 31.97
N PHE A 141 15.71 -1.85 31.68
CA PHE A 141 14.73 -2.31 32.65
C PHE A 141 15.40 -3.19 33.73
N ALA A 142 15.17 -2.88 35.00
CA ALA A 142 15.61 -3.71 36.10
C ALA A 142 15.03 -5.13 36.01
N ALA A 143 15.74 -6.11 36.59
CA ALA A 143 15.31 -7.52 36.54
C ALA A 143 13.95 -7.77 37.21
N ASP A 144 13.62 -6.96 38.21
CA ASP A 144 12.39 -7.01 39.02
C ASP A 144 11.35 -5.94 38.61
N HIS A 145 11.53 -5.32 37.44
CA HIS A 145 10.62 -4.28 36.97
C HIS A 145 9.23 -4.88 36.67
N PRO A 146 8.11 -4.24 37.13
CA PRO A 146 6.74 -4.77 36.94
C PRO A 146 6.36 -5.05 35.50
N ALA A 147 6.86 -4.29 34.54
CA ALA A 147 6.58 -4.52 33.12
C ALA A 147 7.09 -5.87 32.60
N ARG A 148 7.98 -6.55 33.31
CA ARG A 148 8.43 -7.92 33.01
C ARG A 148 7.46 -9.00 33.55
N ASP A 149 6.40 -8.60 34.27
CA ASP A 149 5.41 -9.54 34.78
C ASP A 149 4.48 -10.03 33.66
N MET A 150 4.04 -11.28 33.79
CA MET A 150 3.04 -11.91 32.89
C MET A 150 1.68 -11.19 32.93
N GLN A 151 1.43 -10.36 33.93
CA GLN A 151 0.21 -9.55 34.00
C GLN A 151 0.16 -8.43 32.95
N ASP A 152 1.32 -7.90 32.56
CA ASP A 152 1.42 -6.78 31.61
C ASP A 152 1.95 -7.18 30.24
N THR A 153 2.54 -8.38 30.08
CA THR A 153 3.21 -8.84 28.87
C THR A 153 2.71 -10.22 28.42
N PHE A 154 2.50 -10.38 27.12
CA PHE A 154 2.18 -11.69 26.53
C PHE A 154 3.46 -12.48 26.24
N PHE A 155 3.70 -13.53 27.00
CA PHE A 155 4.77 -14.50 26.74
C PHE A 155 4.28 -15.65 25.88
N VAL A 156 5.16 -16.15 25.01
CA VAL A 156 4.91 -17.36 24.22
C VAL A 156 5.25 -18.56 25.07
N GLU A 157 4.34 -19.56 25.14
CA GLU A 157 4.61 -20.79 25.91
C GLU A 157 5.81 -21.56 25.38
N GLU A 158 6.69 -22.02 26.24
CA GLU A 158 7.89 -22.80 25.90
C GLU A 158 7.54 -24.08 25.11
N SER A 159 6.38 -24.68 25.38
CA SER A 159 5.88 -25.87 24.67
C SER A 159 5.65 -25.65 23.17
N ALA A 160 5.44 -24.39 22.76
CA ALA A 160 5.26 -24.01 21.37
C ALA A 160 6.59 -23.78 20.62
N LEU A 161 7.70 -23.67 21.37
CA LEU A 161 9.01 -23.29 20.85
C LEU A 161 9.96 -24.49 20.94
N LYS A 162 10.24 -25.16 19.82
CA LYS A 162 11.29 -26.16 19.74
C LYS A 162 12.65 -25.46 19.85
N ASP A 163 13.45 -25.79 20.87
CA ASP A 163 14.83 -25.36 21.06
C ASP A 163 15.09 -23.90 21.47
N VAL A 164 14.14 -23.19 22.10
CA VAL A 164 14.39 -21.82 22.59
C VAL A 164 14.47 -21.79 24.11
N THR A 165 15.66 -21.48 24.64
CA THR A 165 15.94 -21.32 26.08
C THR A 165 15.69 -19.91 26.60
N LYS A 166 15.03 -19.04 25.81
CA LYS A 166 14.82 -17.61 26.14
C LYS A 166 13.33 -17.30 26.26
N ASN A 167 13.00 -16.42 27.19
CA ASN A 167 11.67 -15.83 27.29
C ASN A 167 11.34 -15.09 25.99
N ILE A 168 10.49 -15.67 25.17
CA ILE A 168 9.96 -15.08 23.94
C ILE A 168 8.61 -14.47 24.24
N LEU A 169 8.37 -13.27 23.74
CA LEU A 169 7.20 -12.48 24.05
C LEU A 169 6.72 -11.66 22.84
N LEU A 170 5.50 -11.17 22.91
CA LEU A 170 5.02 -10.15 21.99
C LEU A 170 5.50 -8.78 22.48
N ARG A 171 6.12 -7.99 21.60
CA ARG A 171 6.72 -6.69 21.98
C ARG A 171 5.67 -5.75 22.58
N SER A 172 5.99 -5.19 23.74
CA SER A 172 5.15 -4.22 24.47
C SER A 172 5.36 -2.77 24.01
N HIS A 173 6.44 -2.53 23.25
CA HIS A 173 6.83 -1.26 22.65
C HIS A 173 7.72 -1.50 21.42
N THR A 174 7.94 -0.47 20.62
CA THR A 174 8.80 -0.56 19.42
C THR A 174 10.26 -0.19 19.68
N SER A 175 10.64 0.09 20.93
CA SER A 175 12.04 0.39 21.34
C SER A 175 13.00 -0.79 21.07
N SER A 176 12.49 -2.03 20.99
CA SER A 176 13.30 -3.20 20.57
C SER A 176 13.87 -3.02 19.17
N VAL A 177 13.16 -2.34 18.28
CA VAL A 177 13.66 -2.01 16.94
C VAL A 177 14.79 -1.00 17.03
N GLN A 178 14.69 -0.02 17.94
CA GLN A 178 15.77 0.95 18.21
C GLN A 178 17.03 0.24 18.68
N ALA A 179 16.92 -0.72 19.62
CA ALA A 179 18.05 -1.54 20.08
C ALA A 179 18.71 -2.29 18.92
N ARG A 180 17.91 -2.92 18.06
CA ARG A 180 18.41 -3.64 16.87
C ARG A 180 19.07 -2.73 15.84
N VAL A 181 18.63 -1.49 15.71
CA VAL A 181 19.27 -0.49 14.85
C VAL A 181 20.63 -0.08 15.44
N MET A 182 20.68 0.23 16.74
CA MET A 182 21.92 0.60 17.43
C MET A 182 22.98 -0.50 17.39
N GLU A 183 22.59 -1.78 17.41
CA GLU A 183 23.52 -2.91 17.26
C GLU A 183 24.13 -3.03 15.86
N LYS A 184 23.40 -2.59 14.84
CA LYS A 184 23.78 -2.81 13.43
C LYS A 184 24.56 -1.66 12.82
N GLN A 185 24.42 -0.45 13.37
CA GLN A 185 25.07 0.75 12.84
C GLN A 185 25.53 1.70 13.91
N GLN A 186 26.60 2.43 13.63
CA GLN A 186 27.11 3.50 14.48
C GLN A 186 26.42 4.84 14.16
N PRO A 187 26.38 5.79 15.11
CA PRO A 187 25.87 7.13 14.83
C PRO A 187 26.60 7.82 13.65
N PRO A 188 25.90 8.70 12.91
CA PRO A 188 24.59 9.26 13.23
C PRO A 188 23.43 8.30 12.93
N ILE A 189 22.48 8.18 13.86
CA ILE A 189 21.27 7.39 13.74
C ILE A 189 20.08 8.33 13.82
N ARG A 190 19.17 8.27 12.84
CA ARG A 190 17.92 9.04 12.85
C ARG A 190 16.80 8.20 12.24
N VAL A 191 16.04 7.53 13.09
CA VAL A 191 15.04 6.52 12.68
C VAL A 191 13.71 6.72 13.37
N ILE A 192 12.63 6.32 12.71
CA ILE A 192 11.31 6.07 13.30
C ILE A 192 10.95 4.60 13.12
N CYS A 193 10.33 4.02 14.14
CA CYS A 193 10.00 2.60 14.25
C CYS A 193 8.47 2.46 14.40
N PRO A 194 7.69 2.51 13.31
CA PRO A 194 6.25 2.26 13.38
C PRO A 194 5.99 0.77 13.54
N GLY A 195 5.05 0.40 14.42
CA GLY A 195 4.71 -1.01 14.58
C GLY A 195 3.55 -1.25 15.52
N ARG A 196 3.00 -2.46 15.44
CA ARG A 196 2.01 -2.95 16.40
C ARG A 196 2.73 -3.40 17.67
N VAL A 197 2.11 -3.12 18.80
CA VAL A 197 2.60 -3.50 20.13
C VAL A 197 1.47 -4.13 20.95
N TYR A 198 1.80 -4.89 21.97
CA TYR A 198 0.87 -5.74 22.69
C TYR A 198 1.04 -5.55 24.20
N ARG A 199 -0.08 -5.42 24.91
CA ARG A 199 -0.12 -5.35 26.37
C ARG A 199 -1.25 -6.20 26.89
N ASN A 200 -1.01 -6.93 27.95
CA ASN A 200 -2.03 -7.80 28.56
C ASN A 200 -3.04 -6.97 29.38
N GLU A 201 -3.79 -6.14 28.70
CA GLU A 201 -4.79 -5.25 29.29
C GLU A 201 -6.21 -5.67 28.88
N ALA A 202 -7.18 -5.43 29.77
CA ALA A 202 -8.58 -5.65 29.44
C ALA A 202 -9.04 -4.67 28.36
N ILE A 203 -9.77 -5.18 27.35
CA ILE A 203 -10.31 -4.36 26.26
C ILE A 203 -11.43 -3.47 26.78
N THR A 204 -11.26 -2.15 26.63
CA THR A 204 -12.20 -1.11 27.04
C THR A 204 -12.27 -0.02 25.96
N ALA A 205 -13.14 0.97 26.15
CA ALA A 205 -13.16 2.15 25.29
C ALA A 205 -11.82 2.95 25.27
N ARG A 206 -10.92 2.71 26.24
CA ARG A 206 -9.67 3.49 26.43
C ARG A 206 -8.40 2.66 26.40
N ALA A 207 -8.51 1.34 26.45
CA ALA A 207 -7.39 0.39 26.44
C ALA A 207 -7.71 -0.78 25.52
N HIS A 208 -6.69 -1.32 24.86
CA HIS A 208 -6.81 -2.50 24.02
C HIS A 208 -5.57 -3.39 24.20
N CYS A 209 -5.73 -4.70 24.02
CA CYS A 209 -4.62 -5.65 24.15
C CYS A 209 -3.56 -5.52 23.04
N PHE A 210 -3.82 -4.80 21.99
CA PHE A 210 -2.84 -4.35 21.00
C PHE A 210 -3.17 -2.93 20.53
N PHE A 211 -2.15 -2.20 20.12
CA PHE A 211 -2.27 -0.88 19.51
C PHE A 211 -1.07 -0.59 18.61
N HIS A 212 -1.05 0.54 17.94
CA HIS A 212 0.06 0.91 17.07
C HIS A 212 0.87 2.04 17.69
N GLN A 213 2.17 1.88 17.68
CA GLN A 213 3.12 2.84 18.23
C GLN A 213 4.08 3.29 17.13
N ILE A 214 4.50 4.54 17.18
CA ILE A 214 5.63 5.04 16.41
C ILE A 214 6.62 5.61 17.42
N GLU A 215 7.80 5.03 17.46
CA GLU A 215 8.90 5.55 18.26
C GLU A 215 9.98 6.12 17.38
N GLY A 216 10.62 7.19 17.82
CA GLY A 216 11.73 7.82 17.12
C GLY A 216 12.99 7.79 17.98
N LEU A 217 14.13 7.68 17.31
CA LEU A 217 15.47 7.70 17.89
C LEU A 217 16.38 8.60 17.04
N TYR A 218 17.04 9.54 17.70
CA TYR A 218 18.12 10.30 17.11
C TYR A 218 19.36 10.26 18.01
N ILE A 219 20.49 9.82 17.47
CA ILE A 219 21.79 9.73 18.16
C ILE A 219 22.84 10.36 17.26
N ASP A 220 23.58 11.30 17.81
CA ASP A 220 24.72 11.97 17.16
C ASP A 220 25.63 12.59 18.20
N GLU A 221 26.69 13.29 17.80
CA GLU A 221 27.51 14.08 18.69
C GLU A 221 26.75 15.34 19.18
N ASN A 222 26.83 15.64 20.49
CA ASN A 222 26.27 16.86 21.10
C ASN A 222 24.74 17.05 20.94
N VAL A 223 23.97 15.99 20.81
CA VAL A 223 22.50 16.07 20.80
C VAL A 223 21.98 16.51 22.17
N SER A 224 21.04 17.44 22.18
CA SER A 224 20.53 18.07 23.40
C SER A 224 19.01 17.91 23.57
N PHE A 225 18.52 18.14 24.78
CA PHE A 225 17.08 18.20 25.07
C PHE A 225 16.36 19.32 24.31
N THR A 226 17.10 20.38 23.92
CA THR A 226 16.56 21.48 23.09
C THR A 226 16.25 20.97 21.68
N ASP A 227 17.09 20.09 21.13
CA ASP A 227 16.85 19.48 19.81
C ASP A 227 15.59 18.60 19.84
N LEU A 228 15.42 17.79 20.89
CA LEU A 228 14.19 17.05 21.13
C LEU A 228 12.98 17.97 21.17
N LYS A 229 13.03 19.04 21.98
CA LYS A 229 11.93 19.98 22.12
C LYS A 229 11.54 20.64 20.77
N GLN A 230 12.53 20.99 19.96
CA GLN A 230 12.30 21.58 18.64
C GLN A 230 11.60 20.61 17.68
N VAL A 231 12.07 19.36 17.62
CA VAL A 231 11.47 18.33 16.78
C VAL A 231 10.03 18.04 17.21
N MET A 232 9.79 17.95 18.52
CA MET A 232 8.45 17.73 19.07
C MET A 232 7.50 18.91 18.80
N LEU A 233 7.98 20.15 18.88
CA LEU A 233 7.18 21.31 18.54
C LEU A 233 6.81 21.32 17.04
N THR A 234 7.77 21.04 16.17
CA THR A 234 7.55 20.95 14.73
C THR A 234 6.54 19.86 14.40
N PHE A 235 6.68 18.67 14.99
CA PHE A 235 5.71 17.58 14.83
C PHE A 235 4.30 18.00 15.26
N ALA A 236 4.18 18.63 16.43
CA ALA A 236 2.87 19.04 16.95
C ALA A 236 2.20 20.10 16.04
N GLN A 237 2.96 21.04 15.50
CA GLN A 237 2.46 22.08 14.60
C GLN A 237 2.08 21.52 13.22
N GLU A 238 2.87 20.63 12.67
CA GLU A 238 2.56 19.95 11.39
C GLU A 238 1.30 19.08 11.50
N MET A 239 1.14 18.38 12.63
CA MET A 239 0.04 17.42 12.84
C MET A 239 -1.29 18.09 13.23
N PHE A 240 -1.26 19.15 14.05
CA PHE A 240 -2.43 19.76 14.67
C PHE A 240 -2.62 21.24 14.33
N GLY A 241 -1.74 21.82 13.55
CA GLY A 241 -1.80 23.21 13.08
C GLY A 241 -0.79 24.14 13.77
N PRO A 242 -0.47 25.28 13.12
CA PRO A 242 0.66 26.16 13.48
C PRO A 242 0.53 26.81 14.87
N ASP A 243 -0.68 26.98 15.39
CA ASP A 243 -0.93 27.57 16.69
C ASP A 243 -0.80 26.60 17.86
N THR A 244 -0.49 25.33 17.58
CA THR A 244 -0.34 24.28 18.59
C THR A 244 0.85 24.58 19.50
N LYS A 245 0.60 24.59 20.80
CA LYS A 245 1.62 24.76 21.84
C LYS A 245 1.92 23.41 22.47
N ILE A 246 3.18 23.21 22.88
CA ILE A 246 3.59 22.02 23.62
C ILE A 246 3.95 22.37 25.07
N ARG A 247 3.78 21.41 25.94
CA ARG A 247 4.23 21.44 27.33
C ARG A 247 4.89 20.12 27.66
N LEU A 248 6.13 20.16 28.16
CA LEU A 248 6.86 19.00 28.64
C LEU A 248 6.72 18.92 30.15
N ARG A 249 6.24 17.80 30.65
CA ARG A 249 6.14 17.51 32.09
C ARG A 249 7.19 16.45 32.46
N PRO A 250 7.97 16.62 33.54
CA PRO A 250 8.87 15.59 33.99
C PRO A 250 8.15 14.24 34.19
N SER A 251 8.77 13.16 33.74
CA SER A 251 8.30 11.79 33.90
C SER A 251 9.49 10.85 34.10
N TYR A 252 9.23 9.57 34.20
CA TYR A 252 10.28 8.54 34.33
C TYR A 252 10.03 7.41 33.32
N PHE A 253 11.07 7.11 32.56
CA PHE A 253 11.15 5.89 31.74
C PHE A 253 12.53 5.25 31.94
N PRO A 254 12.64 3.90 32.03
CA PRO A 254 13.91 3.24 32.27
C PRO A 254 15.02 3.52 31.25
N PHE A 255 14.62 3.84 30.03
CA PHE A 255 15.49 4.01 28.86
C PHE A 255 15.84 5.47 28.54
N THR A 256 15.32 6.45 29.31
CA THR A 256 15.61 7.88 29.08
C THR A 256 15.86 8.62 30.40
N GLU A 257 16.83 9.57 30.38
CA GLU A 257 17.14 10.48 31.50
C GLU A 257 17.76 11.77 30.94
N PRO A 258 17.15 12.97 31.11
CA PRO A 258 15.81 13.20 31.68
C PRO A 258 14.68 12.72 30.77
N SER A 259 13.57 12.32 31.40
CA SER A 259 12.36 11.89 30.74
C SER A 259 11.25 12.93 30.87
N ALA A 260 10.38 12.99 29.89
CA ALA A 260 9.21 13.89 29.88
C ALA A 260 8.02 13.25 29.17
N GLU A 261 6.83 13.60 29.61
CA GLU A 261 5.59 13.44 28.84
C GLU A 261 5.27 14.75 28.14
N MET A 262 4.87 14.68 26.87
CA MET A 262 4.48 15.84 26.09
C MET A 262 2.98 15.97 25.97
N ASP A 263 2.48 17.13 26.41
CA ASP A 263 1.12 17.58 26.17
C ASP A 263 1.09 18.60 25.05
N ILE A 264 0.00 18.60 24.28
CA ILE A 264 -0.36 19.68 23.35
C ILE A 264 -1.52 20.50 23.89
N SER A 265 -1.60 21.76 23.49
CA SER A 265 -2.83 22.55 23.70
C SER A 265 -4.00 21.88 23.01
N CYS A 266 -5.12 21.71 23.73
CA CYS A 266 -6.27 21.01 23.18
C CYS A 266 -6.83 21.79 21.99
N HIS A 267 -6.70 21.23 20.78
CA HIS A 267 -7.17 21.87 19.55
C HIS A 267 -8.71 21.90 19.44
N ILE A 268 -9.43 21.02 20.16
CA ILE A 268 -10.89 20.96 20.17
C ILE A 268 -11.48 22.21 20.85
N CYS A 269 -10.85 22.69 21.92
CA CYS A 269 -11.32 23.86 22.68
C CYS A 269 -10.36 25.05 22.65
N GLY A 270 -9.31 24.99 21.83
CA GLY A 270 -8.31 26.07 21.78
C GLY A 270 -7.53 26.29 23.08
N GLY A 271 -7.46 25.29 23.96
CA GLY A 271 -6.80 25.40 25.27
C GLY A 271 -7.65 25.94 26.40
N VAL A 272 -8.93 26.28 26.17
CA VAL A 272 -9.85 26.84 27.20
C VAL A 272 -10.27 25.79 28.23
N GLY A 273 -10.38 24.54 27.81
CA GLY A 273 -10.85 23.44 28.64
C GLY A 273 -12.22 22.90 28.19
N CYS A 274 -12.31 21.59 27.94
CA CYS A 274 -13.53 20.89 27.53
C CYS A 274 -13.57 19.48 28.15
N GLY A 275 -14.69 18.76 27.96
CA GLY A 275 -14.84 17.40 28.48
C GLY A 275 -13.76 16.42 27.93
N PHE A 276 -13.28 16.62 26.72
CA PHE A 276 -12.23 15.81 26.12
C PHE A 276 -10.88 15.96 26.85
N CYS A 277 -10.42 17.20 27.08
CA CYS A 277 -9.19 17.48 27.82
C CYS A 277 -9.39 17.50 29.35
N LYS A 278 -10.54 17.03 29.84
CA LYS A 278 -10.92 17.04 31.27
C LYS A 278 -10.78 18.43 31.89
N HIS A 279 -11.16 19.47 31.17
CA HIS A 279 -11.11 20.89 31.52
C HIS A 279 -9.71 21.44 31.80
N THR A 280 -8.64 20.72 31.47
CA THR A 280 -7.25 21.17 31.69
C THR A 280 -6.73 22.11 30.59
N GLY A 281 -7.33 22.07 29.39
CA GLY A 281 -6.84 22.73 28.19
C GLY A 281 -5.65 22.03 27.52
N TRP A 282 -5.17 20.91 28.08
CA TRP A 282 -4.00 20.16 27.61
C TRP A 282 -4.32 18.68 27.40
N VAL A 283 -3.67 18.07 26.42
CA VAL A 283 -3.82 16.63 26.14
C VAL A 283 -2.45 16.00 25.94
N GLU A 284 -2.14 15.00 26.74
CA GLU A 284 -0.95 14.18 26.59
C GLU A 284 -1.00 13.37 25.29
N ILE A 285 0.08 13.38 24.53
CA ILE A 285 0.16 12.67 23.25
C ILE A 285 1.33 11.69 23.14
N LEU A 286 2.43 11.90 23.86
CA LEU A 286 3.62 11.05 23.77
C LEU A 286 4.52 11.16 25.01
N GLY A 287 5.37 10.12 25.20
CA GLY A 287 6.52 10.16 26.07
C GLY A 287 7.82 10.41 25.29
N CYS A 288 8.79 11.09 25.90
CA CYS A 288 10.08 11.40 25.27
C CYS A 288 11.18 11.62 26.33
N GLY A 289 12.42 11.69 25.89
CA GLY A 289 13.55 11.97 26.78
C GLY A 289 14.90 11.85 26.08
N MET A 290 15.96 12.18 26.81
CA MET A 290 17.32 11.88 26.36
C MET A 290 17.59 10.40 26.59
N VAL A 291 18.23 9.74 25.64
CA VAL A 291 18.57 8.31 25.75
C VAL A 291 19.51 8.12 26.92
N ASP A 292 19.18 7.20 27.83
CA ASP A 292 20.04 6.88 28.97
C ASP A 292 21.41 6.38 28.48
N PRO A 293 22.54 6.86 29.05
CA PRO A 293 23.87 6.40 28.70
C PRO A 293 24.04 4.87 28.78
N ASN A 294 23.37 4.20 29.74
CA ASN A 294 23.42 2.76 29.87
C ASN A 294 22.79 2.06 28.64
N VAL A 295 21.73 2.61 28.05
CA VAL A 295 21.11 2.06 26.82
C VAL A 295 22.09 2.13 25.65
N LEU A 296 22.82 3.25 25.51
CA LEU A 296 23.84 3.39 24.47
C LEU A 296 24.96 2.33 24.67
N GLU A 297 25.49 2.20 25.87
CA GLU A 297 26.55 1.22 26.19
C GLU A 297 26.08 -0.23 25.97
N LEU A 298 24.86 -0.58 26.41
CA LEU A 298 24.27 -1.91 26.21
C LEU A 298 24.04 -2.25 24.72
N CYS A 299 23.94 -1.24 23.89
CA CYS A 299 23.81 -1.39 22.45
C CYS A 299 25.15 -1.20 21.68
N GLY A 300 26.27 -0.99 22.37
CA GLY A 300 27.59 -0.89 21.76
C GLY A 300 27.94 0.49 21.21
N ILE A 301 27.29 1.56 21.72
CA ILE A 301 27.53 2.95 21.33
C ILE A 301 28.25 3.67 22.49
N ASP A 302 29.34 4.37 22.22
CA ASP A 302 30.13 5.12 23.21
C ASP A 302 29.33 6.33 23.72
N SER A 303 28.79 6.22 24.95
CA SER A 303 27.99 7.26 25.61
C SER A 303 28.79 8.52 26.00
N LYS A 304 30.13 8.46 25.97
CA LYS A 304 30.99 9.63 26.21
C LYS A 304 31.13 10.50 24.98
N LYS A 305 30.96 9.91 23.81
CA LYS A 305 31.07 10.60 22.52
C LYS A 305 29.72 11.01 21.98
N TYR A 306 28.72 10.16 22.13
CA TYR A 306 27.40 10.33 21.53
C TYR A 306 26.33 10.55 22.58
N SER A 307 25.38 11.36 22.26
CA SER A 307 24.13 11.55 23.00
C SER A 307 22.95 11.43 22.05
N GLY A 308 21.76 11.27 22.57
CA GLY A 308 20.58 11.12 21.73
C GLY A 308 19.30 11.39 22.47
N TYR A 309 18.21 11.49 21.73
CA TYR A 309 16.87 11.52 22.28
C TYR A 309 15.97 10.45 21.63
N ALA A 310 14.97 10.04 22.40
CA ALA A 310 13.93 9.15 21.94
C ALA A 310 12.54 9.70 22.28
N PHE A 311 11.54 9.31 21.53
CA PHE A 311 10.14 9.60 21.78
C PHE A 311 9.26 8.46 21.31
N GLY A 312 8.06 8.32 21.90
CA GLY A 312 7.11 7.28 21.53
C GLY A 312 5.67 7.75 21.65
N LEU A 313 4.90 7.59 20.58
CA LEU A 313 3.48 7.99 20.49
C LEU A 313 2.59 6.83 20.05
N GLY A 314 1.37 6.80 20.60
CA GLY A 314 0.33 5.87 20.18
C GLY A 314 -0.48 6.43 19.00
N VAL A 315 -0.54 5.70 17.89
CA VAL A 315 -1.26 6.14 16.68
C VAL A 315 -2.74 6.31 16.96
N GLU A 316 -3.34 5.41 17.74
CA GLU A 316 -4.74 5.49 18.14
C GLU A 316 -5.04 6.77 18.93
N ARG A 317 -4.10 7.18 19.80
CA ARG A 317 -4.25 8.41 20.58
C ARG A 317 -4.31 9.65 19.70
N ILE A 318 -3.43 9.73 18.71
CA ILE A 318 -3.40 10.81 17.73
C ILE A 318 -4.66 10.77 16.85
N THR A 319 -5.07 9.58 16.41
CA THR A 319 -6.28 9.38 15.60
C THR A 319 -7.54 9.79 16.35
N ASN A 320 -7.66 9.42 17.63
CA ASN A 320 -8.76 9.86 18.50
C ASN A 320 -8.84 11.38 18.60
N LEU A 321 -7.70 12.05 18.74
CA LEU A 321 -7.64 13.50 18.78
C LEU A 321 -8.06 14.12 17.46
N LYS A 322 -7.55 13.61 16.35
CA LYS A 322 -7.79 14.19 15.02
C LYS A 322 -9.24 14.03 14.56
N TYR A 323 -9.80 12.84 14.76
CA TYR A 323 -11.15 12.49 14.30
C TYR A 323 -12.20 12.44 15.39
N GLN A 324 -11.86 12.80 16.63
CA GLN A 324 -12.75 12.83 17.79
C GLN A 324 -13.43 11.47 18.07
N VAL A 325 -12.73 10.36 17.77
CA VAL A 325 -13.20 9.02 18.10
C VAL A 325 -13.04 8.80 19.60
N SER A 326 -14.14 8.40 20.27
CA SER A 326 -14.18 8.28 21.73
C SER A 326 -13.96 6.86 22.25
N ASP A 327 -13.99 5.86 21.36
CA ASP A 327 -13.90 4.44 21.70
C ASP A 327 -12.85 3.74 20.83
N LEU A 328 -11.77 3.24 21.45
CA LEU A 328 -10.68 2.56 20.76
C LEU A 328 -11.12 1.26 20.04
N ARG A 329 -12.18 0.61 20.52
CA ARG A 329 -12.68 -0.65 19.94
C ARG A 329 -13.15 -0.48 18.50
N MET A 330 -13.63 0.73 18.14
CA MET A 330 -14.06 1.05 16.77
C MET A 330 -12.97 0.81 15.73
N PHE A 331 -11.70 0.93 16.10
CA PHE A 331 -10.58 0.67 15.21
C PHE A 331 -10.31 -0.82 14.94
N SER A 332 -10.86 -1.72 15.77
CA SER A 332 -10.61 -3.16 15.68
C SER A 332 -11.86 -3.99 15.33
N GLU A 333 -13.05 -3.43 15.48
CA GLU A 333 -14.32 -4.14 15.27
C GLU A 333 -14.72 -4.27 13.78
N ASN A 334 -14.00 -3.58 12.88
CA ASN A 334 -14.25 -3.61 11.43
C ASN A 334 -15.70 -3.24 11.05
N ASP A 335 -16.33 -2.31 11.79
CA ASP A 335 -17.66 -1.82 11.46
C ASP A 335 -17.63 -1.00 10.17
N LYS A 336 -18.34 -1.50 9.15
CA LYS A 336 -18.40 -0.88 7.83
C LYS A 336 -18.92 0.57 7.88
N ARG A 337 -19.90 0.86 8.74
CA ARG A 337 -20.48 2.21 8.91
C ARG A 337 -19.44 3.21 9.40
N PHE A 338 -18.60 2.79 10.35
CA PHE A 338 -17.48 3.60 10.85
C PHE A 338 -16.43 3.82 9.76
N LEU A 339 -16.07 2.79 9.02
CA LEU A 339 -15.05 2.91 7.97
C LEU A 339 -15.54 3.79 6.80
N GLU A 340 -16.82 3.76 6.46
CA GLU A 340 -17.41 4.57 5.39
C GLU A 340 -17.36 6.09 5.68
N GLU A 341 -17.20 6.51 6.93
CA GLU A 341 -17.02 7.93 7.29
C GLU A 341 -15.68 8.51 6.79
N PHE A 342 -14.71 7.66 6.46
CA PHE A 342 -13.37 8.05 5.98
C PHE A 342 -13.20 8.00 4.46
N THR A 343 -14.28 7.86 3.68
CA THR A 343 -14.21 7.76 2.20
C THR A 343 -13.59 8.98 1.53
N ALA A 344 -13.65 10.17 2.14
CA ALA A 344 -13.07 11.39 1.63
C ALA A 344 -11.63 11.65 2.10
N ALA A 345 -11.10 10.80 2.99
CA ALA A 345 -9.74 10.92 3.51
C ALA A 345 -8.78 10.17 2.57
N ASN A 346 -8.20 10.87 1.61
CA ASN A 346 -7.19 10.35 0.66
C ASN A 346 -5.78 10.60 1.17
#